data_aa39890d46941d8e213c6d6d635e4e87
#
_entry.id   aa39890d46941d8e213c6d6d635e4e87
#
_cell.length_a   1.000
_cell.length_b   1.000
_cell.length_c   1.000
_cell.angle_alpha   90.00
_cell.angle_beta   90.00
_cell.angle_gamma   90.00
#
_symmetry.space_group_name_H-M   'P 1'
#
loop_
_entity.id
_entity.type
_entity.pdbx_description
1 polymer ?
#
loop_
_entity_poly.entity_id
_entity_poly.type
_entity_poly.pdbx_seq_one_letter_code
_entity_poly.pdbx_strand_id
1 'polypeptide(L)'
;MGIKKIMVVGSNGLLGQKVAELLLRGSPHTIVLSSMEPRPVVSYQSAEYLQLDITSRKDVRQAFASQQPDVLINCAAMASVDACETEREAAWKINVGGVENLAESARSHGTSVLHLSTDYIFDGKKGPYAEDDRPNPLSYYGKSKLASENVLRTAGIPYVIARTMVLYGFAPAVRPNFVLWLLQSLDQGTRVRVVDDQFGNPTFVDDLAYGLLRMVELGRTGVYHLAGREIVSRYAFALSVARAFGYDPALISPIKTAALRQSALRPLRSGLVTLKAEVELGYKPLSIDESLAVLRNQLSRNARRAGDSHPVPGQPAARHAGKGTKN
;
A
#
# COMPACT_ATOMS: atom_id res chain seq x y z
N MET A 1 -5.00 26.32 -8.38
CA MET A 1 -5.67 25.81 -7.17
C MET A 1 -5.09 26.48 -5.94
N GLY A 2 -5.90 26.79 -4.92
CA GLY A 2 -5.40 27.37 -3.66
C GLY A 2 -4.59 26.38 -2.85
N ILE A 3 -3.84 26.89 -1.87
CA ILE A 3 -3.12 26.07 -0.87
C ILE A 3 -4.16 25.32 -0.04
N LYS A 4 -3.98 24.01 0.13
CA LYS A 4 -4.85 23.14 0.93
C LYS A 4 -4.10 22.66 2.17
N LYS A 5 -4.83 22.39 3.25
CA LYS A 5 -4.31 21.59 4.37
C LYS A 5 -4.69 20.13 4.15
N ILE A 6 -3.68 19.28 4.03
CA ILE A 6 -3.85 17.84 3.76
C ILE A 6 -3.42 17.05 5.00
N MET A 7 -4.33 16.24 5.53
CA MET A 7 -4.05 15.31 6.63
C MET A 7 -3.87 13.90 6.07
N VAL A 8 -2.73 13.28 6.37
CA VAL A 8 -2.43 11.88 6.02
C VAL A 8 -2.55 11.02 7.26
N VAL A 9 -3.56 10.15 7.31
CA VAL A 9 -3.81 9.20 8.41
C VAL A 9 -3.18 7.86 8.08
N GLY A 10 -2.46 7.26 9.04
CA GLY A 10 -1.64 6.08 8.82
C GLY A 10 -0.30 6.41 8.15
N SER A 11 0.24 7.58 8.45
CA SER A 11 1.47 8.10 7.84
C SER A 11 2.72 7.28 8.15
N ASN A 12 2.73 6.45 9.21
CA ASN A 12 3.82 5.54 9.53
C ASN A 12 3.83 4.25 8.70
N GLY A 13 2.74 3.94 8.00
CA GLY A 13 2.64 2.78 7.11
C GLY A 13 3.41 2.97 5.79
N LEU A 14 3.59 1.88 5.03
CA LEU A 14 4.31 1.88 3.75
C LEU A 14 3.80 2.97 2.79
N LEU A 15 2.50 3.00 2.53
CA LEU A 15 1.90 3.99 1.63
C LEU A 15 1.88 5.39 2.24
N GLY A 16 1.54 5.51 3.53
CA GLY A 16 1.49 6.80 4.21
C GLY A 16 2.82 7.55 4.17
N GLN A 17 3.94 6.85 4.37
CA GLN A 17 5.28 7.44 4.24
C GLN A 17 5.57 7.92 2.81
N LYS A 18 5.17 7.15 1.78
CA LYS A 18 5.37 7.54 0.37
C LYS A 18 4.51 8.73 -0.04
N VAL A 19 3.27 8.77 0.42
CA VAL A 19 2.38 9.93 0.22
C VAL A 19 2.96 11.17 0.91
N ALA A 20 3.41 11.05 2.16
CA ALA A 20 4.05 12.13 2.89
C ALA A 20 5.31 12.65 2.15
N GLU A 21 6.18 11.74 1.70
CA GLU A 21 7.39 12.08 0.94
C GLU A 21 7.08 12.88 -0.33
N LEU A 22 6.07 12.46 -1.11
CA LEU A 22 5.68 13.15 -2.35
C LEU A 22 5.05 14.51 -2.06
N LEU A 23 4.14 14.60 -1.10
CA LEU A 23 3.50 15.86 -0.71
C LEU A 23 4.51 16.89 -0.22
N LEU A 24 5.54 16.49 0.50
CA LEU A 24 6.53 17.38 1.08
C LEU A 24 7.64 17.82 0.11
N ARG A 25 7.86 17.06 -0.99
CA ARG A 25 8.89 17.39 -1.97
C ARG A 25 8.50 18.47 -2.98
N GLY A 26 7.24 18.64 -3.29
CA GLY A 26 6.87 19.50 -4.42
C GLY A 26 5.49 20.16 -4.32
N SER A 27 4.83 20.08 -3.17
CA SER A 27 3.49 20.60 -3.01
C SER A 27 3.50 21.90 -2.19
N PRO A 28 2.74 22.91 -2.58
CA PRO A 28 2.59 24.15 -1.81
C PRO A 28 1.67 23.96 -0.58
N HIS A 29 1.17 22.76 -0.34
CA HIS A 29 0.15 22.45 0.65
C HIS A 29 0.72 22.38 2.07
N THR A 30 -0.11 22.69 3.08
CA THR A 30 0.21 22.42 4.48
C THR A 30 -0.08 20.95 4.79
N ILE A 31 0.90 20.23 5.32
CA ILE A 31 0.81 18.79 5.54
C ILE A 31 0.76 18.48 7.03
N VAL A 32 -0.25 17.71 7.43
CA VAL A 32 -0.38 17.11 8.76
C VAL A 32 -0.28 15.60 8.61
N LEU A 33 0.66 14.98 9.31
CA LEU A 33 0.85 13.54 9.34
C LEU A 33 0.25 12.99 10.62
N SER A 34 -0.41 11.84 10.55
CA SER A 34 -0.95 11.20 11.75
C SER A 34 -0.91 9.69 11.69
N SER A 35 -0.77 9.09 12.85
CA SER A 35 -0.78 7.64 13.03
C SER A 35 -1.11 7.30 14.49
N MET A 36 -1.38 6.04 14.78
CA MET A 36 -1.70 5.59 16.15
C MET A 36 -0.47 5.70 17.08
N GLU A 37 0.72 5.58 16.55
CA GLU A 37 1.97 5.67 17.30
C GLU A 37 2.21 7.12 17.79
N PRO A 38 2.87 7.30 18.96
CA PRO A 38 3.10 8.63 19.54
C PRO A 38 4.15 9.46 18.78
N ARG A 39 4.91 8.84 17.87
CA ARG A 39 5.99 9.51 17.11
C ARG A 39 5.98 9.07 15.65
N PRO A 40 6.37 9.95 14.72
CA PRO A 40 6.54 9.57 13.33
C PRO A 40 7.77 8.65 13.17
N VAL A 41 7.68 7.70 12.24
CA VAL A 41 8.83 6.86 11.83
C VAL A 41 9.88 7.71 11.12
N VAL A 42 9.44 8.66 10.29
CA VAL A 42 10.29 9.64 9.63
C VAL A 42 9.82 11.02 10.03
N SER A 43 10.72 11.81 10.60
CA SER A 43 10.44 13.21 10.96
C SER A 43 10.69 14.11 9.77
N TYR A 44 9.74 14.98 9.49
CA TYR A 44 9.84 16.00 8.46
C TYR A 44 9.71 17.39 9.10
N GLN A 45 10.68 18.27 8.88
CA GLN A 45 10.68 19.63 9.45
C GLN A 45 9.49 20.49 8.98
N SER A 46 8.95 20.19 7.81
CA SER A 46 7.85 20.94 7.18
C SER A 46 6.47 20.33 7.38
N ALA A 47 6.34 19.32 8.25
CA ALA A 47 5.05 18.69 8.55
C ALA A 47 4.82 18.60 10.06
N GLU A 48 3.61 18.91 10.48
CA GLU A 48 3.13 18.62 11.83
C GLU A 48 2.81 17.13 11.96
N TYR A 49 3.11 16.53 13.12
CA TYR A 49 2.72 15.15 13.42
C TYR A 49 1.73 15.12 14.59
N LEU A 50 0.66 14.36 14.42
CA LEU A 50 -0.39 14.18 15.40
C LEU A 50 -0.60 12.68 15.68
N GLN A 51 -0.55 12.28 16.96
CA GLN A 51 -1.01 10.94 17.34
C GLN A 51 -2.53 10.86 17.19
N LEU A 52 -3.03 9.86 16.43
CA LEU A 52 -4.44 9.71 16.15
C LEU A 52 -4.85 8.24 16.08
N ASP A 53 -5.71 7.83 17.02
CA ASP A 53 -6.46 6.57 16.94
C ASP A 53 -7.79 6.83 16.24
N ILE A 54 -7.96 6.37 15.00
CA ILE A 54 -9.21 6.53 14.24
C ILE A 54 -10.40 5.83 14.87
N THR A 55 -10.17 4.83 15.76
CA THR A 55 -11.25 4.13 16.49
C THR A 55 -11.80 4.94 17.66
N SER A 56 -11.10 5.99 18.09
CA SER A 56 -11.53 6.95 19.10
C SER A 56 -12.25 8.12 18.46
N ARG A 57 -13.60 8.14 18.56
CA ARG A 57 -14.41 9.23 18.04
C ARG A 57 -14.01 10.59 18.63
N LYS A 58 -13.61 10.60 19.91
CA LYS A 58 -13.13 11.80 20.59
C LYS A 58 -11.87 12.35 19.95
N ASP A 59 -10.86 11.47 19.71
CA ASP A 59 -9.57 11.88 19.17
C ASP A 59 -9.71 12.38 17.73
N VAL A 60 -10.54 11.70 16.92
CA VAL A 60 -10.85 12.13 15.56
C VAL A 60 -11.51 13.51 15.56
N ARG A 61 -12.54 13.75 16.38
CA ARG A 61 -13.18 15.07 16.48
C ARG A 61 -12.20 16.15 16.91
N GLN A 62 -11.34 15.87 17.88
CA GLN A 62 -10.32 16.82 18.35
C GLN A 62 -9.29 17.12 17.26
N ALA A 63 -8.84 16.12 16.51
CA ALA A 63 -7.92 16.29 15.40
C ALA A 63 -8.51 17.18 14.29
N PHE A 64 -9.77 16.96 13.91
CA PHE A 64 -10.43 17.78 12.91
C PHE A 64 -10.70 19.21 13.41
N ALA A 65 -11.10 19.40 14.66
CA ALA A 65 -11.32 20.72 15.24
C ALA A 65 -10.03 21.55 15.29
N SER A 66 -8.90 20.92 15.62
CA SER A 66 -7.61 21.61 15.71
C SER A 66 -6.96 21.82 14.33
N GLN A 67 -7.07 20.84 13.43
CA GLN A 67 -6.37 20.87 12.17
C GLN A 67 -7.18 21.41 11.00
N GLN A 68 -8.50 21.28 11.01
CA GLN A 68 -9.41 21.73 9.95
C GLN A 68 -8.91 21.39 8.53
N PRO A 69 -8.66 20.09 8.23
CA PRO A 69 -8.09 19.70 6.94
C PRO A 69 -9.09 19.91 5.80
N ASP A 70 -8.62 20.42 4.65
CA ASP A 70 -9.39 20.46 3.42
C ASP A 70 -9.52 19.07 2.79
N VAL A 71 -8.46 18.26 2.92
CA VAL A 71 -8.39 16.90 2.37
C VAL A 71 -7.82 15.96 3.42
N LEU A 72 -8.46 14.82 3.59
CA LEU A 72 -7.99 13.70 4.39
C LEU A 72 -7.60 12.53 3.46
N ILE A 73 -6.37 12.02 3.58
CA ILE A 73 -5.92 10.79 2.92
C ILE A 73 -5.84 9.70 3.96
N ASN A 74 -6.78 8.74 3.92
CA ASN A 74 -6.82 7.63 4.88
C ASN A 74 -6.07 6.40 4.35
N CYS A 75 -4.85 6.19 4.84
CA CYS A 75 -4.02 5.00 4.63
C CYS A 75 -4.10 4.01 5.81
N ALA A 76 -4.82 4.34 6.89
CA ALA A 76 -4.93 3.48 8.06
C ALA A 76 -5.94 2.34 7.82
N ALA A 77 -5.53 1.12 8.11
CA ALA A 77 -6.37 -0.07 8.07
C ALA A 77 -5.71 -1.25 8.78
N MET A 78 -6.50 -2.17 9.27
CA MET A 78 -6.05 -3.54 9.56
C MET A 78 -6.02 -4.30 8.23
N ALA A 79 -4.82 -4.42 7.64
CA ALA A 79 -4.64 -4.96 6.29
C ALA A 79 -4.20 -6.44 6.25
N SER A 80 -3.94 -7.08 7.41
CA SER A 80 -3.63 -8.50 7.49
C SER A 80 -4.89 -9.31 7.23
N VAL A 81 -4.99 -9.92 6.05
CA VAL A 81 -6.19 -10.65 5.60
C VAL A 81 -6.53 -11.80 6.53
N ASP A 82 -5.50 -12.57 6.95
CA ASP A 82 -5.69 -13.71 7.87
C ASP A 82 -6.03 -13.26 9.30
N ALA A 83 -5.38 -12.20 9.80
CA ALA A 83 -5.71 -11.65 11.12
C ALA A 83 -7.15 -11.09 11.16
N CYS A 84 -7.66 -10.53 10.07
CA CYS A 84 -9.06 -10.09 10.00
C CYS A 84 -10.07 -11.25 10.12
N GLU A 85 -9.70 -12.48 9.81
CA GLU A 85 -10.58 -13.65 10.01
C GLU A 85 -10.65 -14.06 11.49
N THR A 86 -9.56 -13.93 12.24
CA THR A 86 -9.46 -14.33 13.63
C THR A 86 -9.81 -13.19 14.60
N GLU A 87 -9.54 -11.95 14.23
CA GLU A 87 -9.74 -10.75 15.05
C GLU A 87 -10.84 -9.85 14.44
N ARG A 88 -12.02 -10.41 14.18
CA ARG A 88 -13.10 -9.76 13.43
C ARG A 88 -13.59 -8.46 14.05
N GLU A 89 -13.71 -8.39 15.37
CA GLU A 89 -14.12 -7.17 16.07
C GLU A 89 -13.10 -6.04 15.88
N ALA A 90 -11.82 -6.33 16.04
CA ALA A 90 -10.76 -5.37 15.82
C ALA A 90 -10.72 -4.90 14.35
N ALA A 91 -10.85 -5.84 13.41
CA ALA A 91 -10.91 -5.54 11.99
C ALA A 91 -12.10 -4.63 11.65
N TRP A 92 -13.29 -4.91 12.21
CA TRP A 92 -14.47 -4.07 11.98
C TRP A 92 -14.32 -2.70 12.63
N LYS A 93 -13.87 -2.66 13.88
CA LYS A 93 -13.64 -1.41 14.63
C LYS A 93 -12.69 -0.47 13.89
N ILE A 94 -11.58 -1.01 13.35
CA ILE A 94 -10.58 -0.22 12.64
C ILE A 94 -11.07 0.14 11.23
N ASN A 95 -11.45 -0.87 10.43
CA ASN A 95 -11.70 -0.69 9.01
C ASN A 95 -13.06 -0.04 8.71
N VAL A 96 -14.04 -0.18 9.59
CA VAL A 96 -15.38 0.40 9.42
C VAL A 96 -15.62 1.51 10.43
N GLY A 97 -15.60 1.24 11.72
CA GLY A 97 -15.84 2.24 12.76
C GLY A 97 -14.87 3.43 12.70
N GLY A 98 -13.58 3.16 12.41
CA GLY A 98 -12.60 4.22 12.17
C GLY A 98 -12.98 5.11 10.98
N VAL A 99 -13.48 4.53 9.89
CA VAL A 99 -13.92 5.29 8.71
C VAL A 99 -15.22 6.06 8.99
N GLU A 100 -16.13 5.50 9.79
CA GLU A 100 -17.33 6.21 10.26
C GLU A 100 -16.98 7.47 11.05
N ASN A 101 -16.03 7.37 11.99
CA ASN A 101 -15.54 8.51 12.76
C ASN A 101 -14.91 9.60 11.88
N LEU A 102 -14.07 9.18 10.91
CA LEU A 102 -13.45 10.09 9.94
C LEU A 102 -14.50 10.77 9.06
N ALA A 103 -15.47 10.02 8.53
CA ALA A 103 -16.51 10.54 7.65
C ALA A 103 -17.46 11.52 8.38
N GLU A 104 -17.83 11.23 9.63
CA GLU A 104 -18.64 12.13 10.46
C GLU A 104 -17.92 13.47 10.69
N SER A 105 -16.65 13.42 11.07
CA SER A 105 -15.86 14.63 11.29
C SER A 105 -15.60 15.38 9.98
N ALA A 106 -15.34 14.67 8.89
CA ALA A 106 -15.18 15.26 7.57
C ALA A 106 -16.44 16.03 7.12
N ARG A 107 -17.63 15.46 7.37
CA ARG A 107 -18.90 16.14 7.07
C ARG A 107 -19.07 17.45 7.85
N SER A 108 -18.69 17.44 9.12
CA SER A 108 -18.83 18.63 9.98
C SER A 108 -17.87 19.76 9.60
N HIS A 109 -16.77 19.45 8.90
CA HIS A 109 -15.72 20.43 8.55
C HIS A 109 -15.60 20.68 7.03
N GLY A 110 -16.45 20.07 6.20
CA GLY A 110 -16.37 20.21 4.74
C GLY A 110 -15.13 19.56 4.11
N THR A 111 -14.53 18.58 4.78
CA THR A 111 -13.32 17.90 4.34
C THR A 111 -13.62 16.85 3.27
N SER A 112 -12.85 16.82 2.19
CA SER A 112 -12.87 15.73 1.21
C SER A 112 -12.06 14.52 1.73
N VAL A 113 -12.60 13.30 1.58
CA VAL A 113 -11.93 12.06 2.05
C VAL A 113 -11.46 11.22 0.89
N LEU A 114 -10.16 10.93 0.85
CA LEU A 114 -9.55 9.94 -0.03
C LEU A 114 -9.23 8.68 0.78
N HIS A 115 -9.86 7.56 0.42
CA HIS A 115 -9.80 6.30 1.18
C HIS A 115 -9.23 5.17 0.35
N LEU A 116 -8.27 4.45 0.93
CA LEU A 116 -7.68 3.27 0.31
C LEU A 116 -8.60 2.05 0.50
N SER A 117 -8.94 1.39 -0.59
CA SER A 117 -9.67 0.14 -0.64
C SER A 117 -8.87 -0.95 -1.36
N THR A 118 -9.49 -2.06 -1.69
CA THR A 118 -8.82 -3.29 -2.12
C THR A 118 -9.61 -4.03 -3.19
N ASP A 119 -8.90 -4.84 -3.99
CA ASP A 119 -9.45 -5.86 -4.87
C ASP A 119 -10.19 -7.00 -4.13
N TYR A 120 -9.90 -7.20 -2.83
CA TYR A 120 -10.58 -8.23 -2.00
C TYR A 120 -12.08 -8.01 -1.81
N ILE A 121 -12.63 -6.90 -2.29
CA ILE A 121 -14.08 -6.71 -2.39
C ILE A 121 -14.70 -7.58 -3.49
N PHE A 122 -13.91 -8.15 -4.39
CA PHE A 122 -14.34 -9.04 -5.46
C PHE A 122 -14.05 -10.51 -5.14
N ASP A 123 -14.75 -11.44 -5.81
CA ASP A 123 -14.62 -12.87 -5.58
C ASP A 123 -13.52 -13.57 -6.42
N GLY A 124 -12.94 -12.86 -7.37
CA GLY A 124 -11.89 -13.39 -8.23
C GLY A 124 -12.35 -14.42 -9.26
N LYS A 125 -13.65 -14.47 -9.60
CA LYS A 125 -14.18 -15.41 -10.60
C LYS A 125 -14.11 -14.87 -12.03
N LYS A 126 -14.23 -13.54 -12.20
CA LYS A 126 -14.40 -12.89 -13.50
C LYS A 126 -13.40 -11.77 -13.78
N GLY A 127 -12.38 -11.58 -12.92
CA GLY A 127 -11.38 -10.51 -13.15
C GLY A 127 -10.69 -10.58 -14.52
N PRO A 128 -10.14 -9.48 -15.01
CA PRO A 128 -9.98 -8.22 -14.29
C PRO A 128 -11.30 -7.45 -14.13
N TYR A 129 -11.44 -6.72 -13.00
CA TYR A 129 -12.65 -5.99 -12.62
C TYR A 129 -12.53 -4.49 -12.95
N ALA A 130 -13.63 -3.89 -13.40
CA ALA A 130 -13.81 -2.45 -13.53
C ALA A 130 -14.41 -1.84 -12.24
N GLU A 131 -14.44 -0.50 -12.15
CA GLU A 131 -14.89 0.20 -10.95
C GLU A 131 -16.37 0.01 -10.61
N ASP A 132 -17.20 -0.26 -11.62
CA ASP A 132 -18.64 -0.48 -11.54
C ASP A 132 -19.03 -1.96 -11.42
N ASP A 133 -18.08 -2.89 -11.49
CA ASP A 133 -18.34 -4.30 -11.26
C ASP A 133 -18.88 -4.56 -9.86
N ARG A 134 -19.84 -5.50 -9.76
CA ARG A 134 -20.53 -5.82 -8.51
C ARG A 134 -19.58 -6.49 -7.51
N PRO A 135 -19.36 -5.91 -6.32
CA PRO A 135 -18.57 -6.54 -5.27
C PRO A 135 -19.19 -7.84 -4.74
N ASN A 136 -18.33 -8.82 -4.43
CA ASN A 136 -18.71 -10.09 -3.78
C ASN A 136 -17.54 -10.62 -2.92
N PRO A 137 -17.23 -9.99 -1.75
CA PRO A 137 -16.05 -10.31 -0.96
C PRO A 137 -16.13 -11.71 -0.34
N LEU A 138 -15.02 -12.48 -0.46
CA LEU A 138 -14.89 -13.83 0.10
C LEU A 138 -14.41 -13.80 1.56
N SER A 139 -13.52 -12.88 1.92
CA SER A 139 -12.87 -12.78 3.23
C SER A 139 -13.50 -11.71 4.10
N TYR A 140 -13.28 -11.81 5.43
CA TYR A 140 -13.74 -10.79 6.37
C TYR A 140 -13.06 -9.43 6.12
N TYR A 141 -11.75 -9.46 5.75
CA TYR A 141 -11.06 -8.26 5.30
C TYR A 141 -11.79 -7.57 4.15
N GLY A 142 -12.10 -8.32 3.08
CA GLY A 142 -12.85 -7.77 1.93
C GLY A 142 -14.22 -7.22 2.33
N LYS A 143 -14.95 -7.91 3.22
CA LYS A 143 -16.24 -7.45 3.75
C LYS A 143 -16.11 -6.14 4.52
N SER A 144 -15.10 -6.03 5.40
CA SER A 144 -14.85 -4.80 6.17
C SER A 144 -14.46 -3.62 5.27
N LYS A 145 -13.66 -3.87 4.22
CA LYS A 145 -13.27 -2.83 3.26
C LYS A 145 -14.46 -2.39 2.39
N LEU A 146 -15.30 -3.31 1.94
CA LEU A 146 -16.54 -2.95 1.23
C LEU A 146 -17.50 -2.14 2.13
N ALA A 147 -17.63 -2.52 3.41
CA ALA A 147 -18.42 -1.77 4.36
C ALA A 147 -17.88 -0.33 4.53
N SER A 148 -16.56 -0.14 4.61
CA SER A 148 -15.95 1.20 4.66
C SER A 148 -16.18 2.03 3.39
N GLU A 149 -16.21 1.41 2.20
CA GLU A 149 -16.62 2.10 0.97
C GLU A 149 -18.07 2.59 1.07
N ASN A 150 -18.97 1.76 1.60
CA ASN A 150 -20.40 2.12 1.75
C ASN A 150 -20.59 3.24 2.76
N VAL A 151 -19.82 3.29 3.85
CA VAL A 151 -19.82 4.44 4.78
C VAL A 151 -19.57 5.74 4.01
N LEU A 152 -18.54 5.80 3.18
CA LEU A 152 -18.22 7.01 2.42
C LEU A 152 -19.28 7.35 1.36
N ARG A 153 -19.84 6.33 0.68
CA ARG A 153 -20.91 6.54 -0.32
C ARG A 153 -22.16 7.18 0.27
N THR A 154 -22.43 6.93 1.55
CA THR A 154 -23.62 7.43 2.26
C THR A 154 -23.36 8.64 3.17
N ALA A 155 -22.08 9.03 3.33
CA ALA A 155 -21.70 10.09 4.28
C ALA A 155 -22.10 11.53 3.87
N GLY A 156 -22.49 11.75 2.61
CA GLY A 156 -22.81 13.10 2.11
C GLY A 156 -21.62 14.05 2.03
N ILE A 157 -20.43 13.53 1.80
CA ILE A 157 -19.16 14.27 1.65
C ILE A 157 -18.52 14.01 0.29
N PRO A 158 -17.65 14.90 -0.23
CA PRO A 158 -16.80 14.57 -1.35
C PRO A 158 -15.84 13.45 -0.97
N TYR A 159 -15.80 12.37 -1.76
CA TYR A 159 -14.93 11.24 -1.49
C TYR A 159 -14.25 10.69 -2.75
N VAL A 160 -13.10 10.10 -2.53
CA VAL A 160 -12.43 9.19 -3.46
C VAL A 160 -12.24 7.83 -2.79
N ILE A 161 -12.58 6.76 -3.46
CA ILE A 161 -12.23 5.40 -3.10
C ILE A 161 -11.19 4.91 -4.10
N ALA A 162 -9.95 4.72 -3.64
CA ALA A 162 -8.85 4.21 -4.42
C ALA A 162 -8.66 2.72 -4.12
N ARG A 163 -9.08 1.83 -5.01
CA ARG A 163 -8.89 0.40 -4.90
C ARG A 163 -7.54 0.02 -5.47
N THR A 164 -6.78 -0.76 -4.71
CA THR A 164 -5.45 -1.25 -5.08
C THR A 164 -5.28 -2.71 -4.69
N MET A 165 -4.16 -3.32 -5.08
CA MET A 165 -3.87 -4.71 -4.72
C MET A 165 -2.37 -4.96 -4.66
N VAL A 166 -1.99 -5.99 -3.88
CA VAL A 166 -0.60 -6.51 -3.85
C VAL A 166 0.45 -5.41 -3.76
N LEU A 167 0.27 -4.52 -2.79
CA LEU A 167 1.16 -3.38 -2.61
C LEU A 167 2.56 -3.83 -2.21
N TYR A 168 3.59 -3.36 -2.91
CA TYR A 168 4.98 -3.62 -2.61
C TYR A 168 5.85 -2.37 -2.77
N GLY A 169 7.02 -2.40 -2.17
CA GLY A 169 7.97 -1.31 -2.19
C GLY A 169 8.73 -1.23 -0.87
N PHE A 170 9.40 -0.11 -0.64
CA PHE A 170 10.20 0.12 0.54
C PHE A 170 9.88 1.44 1.23
N ALA A 171 9.76 1.38 2.55
CA ALA A 171 9.83 2.52 3.46
C ALA A 171 10.45 2.06 4.79
N PRO A 172 11.07 2.97 5.59
CA PRO A 172 11.65 2.63 6.89
C PRO A 172 10.63 2.05 7.88
N ALA A 173 11.07 1.10 8.70
CA ALA A 173 10.35 0.52 9.83
C ALA A 173 8.92 0.02 9.52
N VAL A 174 8.67 -0.44 8.30
CA VAL A 174 7.41 -1.09 7.92
C VAL A 174 7.52 -2.61 8.01
N ARG A 175 6.37 -3.27 8.24
CA ARG A 175 6.32 -4.72 8.13
C ARG A 175 6.69 -5.16 6.71
N PRO A 176 7.44 -6.26 6.55
CA PRO A 176 7.78 -6.77 5.23
C PRO A 176 6.53 -7.06 4.40
N ASN A 177 6.44 -6.46 3.21
CA ASN A 177 5.49 -6.86 2.18
C ASN A 177 6.01 -8.12 1.45
N PHE A 178 5.23 -8.62 0.48
CA PHE A 178 5.57 -9.84 -0.25
C PHE A 178 6.98 -9.83 -0.86
N VAL A 179 7.38 -8.71 -1.47
CA VAL A 179 8.71 -8.61 -2.11
C VAL A 179 9.82 -8.59 -1.06
N LEU A 180 9.69 -7.80 0.00
CA LEU A 180 10.71 -7.73 1.06
C LEU A 180 10.82 -9.07 1.81
N TRP A 181 9.69 -9.75 2.06
CA TRP A 181 9.69 -11.10 2.63
C TRP A 181 10.42 -12.11 1.71
N LEU A 182 10.12 -12.05 0.40
CA LEU A 182 10.75 -12.94 -0.57
C LEU A 182 12.26 -12.70 -0.64
N LEU A 183 12.70 -11.45 -0.73
CA LEU A 183 14.11 -11.09 -0.75
C LEU A 183 14.83 -11.58 0.51
N GLN A 184 14.25 -11.38 1.68
CA GLN A 184 14.81 -11.87 2.94
C GLN A 184 14.95 -13.40 2.97
N SER A 185 13.95 -14.11 2.45
CA SER A 185 13.98 -15.58 2.38
C SER A 185 15.06 -16.09 1.42
N LEU A 186 15.17 -15.47 0.24
CA LEU A 186 16.15 -15.84 -0.78
C LEU A 186 17.60 -15.53 -0.34
N ASP A 187 17.78 -14.42 0.36
CA ASP A 187 19.08 -14.01 0.93
C ASP A 187 19.62 -15.05 1.94
N GLN A 188 18.70 -15.68 2.68
CA GLN A 188 19.00 -16.78 3.60
C GLN A 188 19.14 -18.16 2.90
N GLY A 189 19.05 -18.22 1.57
CA GLY A 189 19.05 -19.47 0.82
C GLY A 189 17.82 -20.35 1.08
N THR A 190 16.75 -19.80 1.65
CA THR A 190 15.54 -20.56 2.00
C THR A 190 14.71 -20.83 0.75
N ARG A 191 14.35 -22.11 0.56
CA ARG A 191 13.40 -22.51 -0.48
C ARG A 191 11.98 -22.05 -0.09
N VAL A 192 11.29 -21.36 -1.00
CA VAL A 192 9.96 -20.86 -0.78
C VAL A 192 8.95 -21.45 -1.76
N ARG A 193 7.69 -21.58 -1.30
CA ARG A 193 6.57 -21.99 -2.14
C ARG A 193 5.65 -20.83 -2.37
N VAL A 194 5.37 -20.50 -3.62
CA VAL A 194 4.54 -19.34 -4.00
C VAL A 194 3.38 -19.79 -4.87
N VAL A 195 2.20 -19.26 -4.59
CA VAL A 195 0.98 -19.66 -5.32
C VAL A 195 1.02 -19.24 -6.79
N ASP A 196 0.67 -20.16 -7.68
CA ASP A 196 0.64 -19.95 -9.13
C ASP A 196 -0.77 -19.74 -9.70
N ASP A 197 -1.79 -19.85 -8.85
CA ASP A 197 -3.21 -19.74 -9.19
C ASP A 197 -3.88 -18.45 -8.64
N GLN A 198 -3.11 -17.55 -8.02
CA GLN A 198 -3.57 -16.19 -7.66
C GLN A 198 -3.00 -15.17 -8.65
N PHE A 199 -3.89 -14.54 -9.43
CA PHE A 199 -3.54 -13.55 -10.45
C PHE A 199 -4.02 -12.14 -10.05
N GLY A 200 -3.20 -11.14 -10.34
CA GLY A 200 -3.53 -9.72 -10.12
C GLY A 200 -2.42 -8.80 -10.58
N ASN A 201 -2.58 -7.51 -10.33
CA ASN A 201 -1.63 -6.47 -10.69
C ASN A 201 -0.76 -6.09 -9.47
N PRO A 202 0.46 -6.63 -9.29
CA PRO A 202 1.35 -6.14 -8.24
C PRO A 202 1.54 -4.62 -8.38
N THR A 203 1.27 -3.89 -7.30
CA THR A 203 1.23 -2.43 -7.32
C THR A 203 2.45 -1.87 -6.60
N PHE A 204 3.27 -1.10 -7.32
CA PHE A 204 4.40 -0.40 -6.72
C PHE A 204 3.91 0.79 -5.90
N VAL A 205 4.39 0.92 -4.67
CA VAL A 205 3.88 1.92 -3.72
C VAL A 205 4.10 3.35 -4.18
N ASP A 206 5.19 3.62 -4.90
CA ASP A 206 5.50 4.97 -5.39
C ASP A 206 4.51 5.38 -6.50
N ASP A 207 4.11 4.46 -7.38
CA ASP A 207 3.08 4.70 -8.40
C ASP A 207 1.71 4.96 -7.77
N LEU A 208 1.34 4.15 -6.76
CA LEU A 208 0.10 4.35 -6.03
C LEU A 208 0.07 5.72 -5.35
N ALA A 209 1.14 6.08 -4.66
CA ALA A 209 1.25 7.38 -3.98
C ALA A 209 1.15 8.55 -4.98
N TYR A 210 1.78 8.42 -6.16
CA TYR A 210 1.63 9.39 -7.23
C TYR A 210 0.18 9.51 -7.73
N GLY A 211 -0.50 8.37 -7.94
CA GLY A 211 -1.92 8.36 -8.33
C GLY A 211 -2.82 9.09 -7.32
N LEU A 212 -2.58 8.89 -6.00
CA LEU A 212 -3.30 9.59 -4.94
C LEU A 212 -3.05 11.10 -4.97
N LEU A 213 -1.79 11.52 -5.18
CA LEU A 213 -1.45 12.93 -5.33
C LEU A 213 -2.20 13.56 -6.51
N ARG A 214 -2.23 12.89 -7.66
CA ARG A 214 -2.98 13.37 -8.84
C ARG A 214 -4.47 13.54 -8.57
N MET A 215 -5.08 12.66 -7.76
CA MET A 215 -6.48 12.80 -7.36
C MET A 215 -6.72 14.08 -6.55
N VAL A 216 -5.81 14.38 -5.60
CA VAL A 216 -5.87 15.60 -4.79
C VAL A 216 -5.69 16.85 -5.64
N GLU A 217 -4.70 16.85 -6.54
CA GLU A 217 -4.40 17.97 -7.44
C GLU A 217 -5.56 18.26 -8.39
N LEU A 218 -6.17 17.22 -8.95
CA LEU A 218 -7.26 17.36 -9.92
C LEU A 218 -8.65 17.49 -9.26
N GLY A 219 -8.74 17.41 -7.93
CA GLY A 219 -10.01 17.51 -7.21
C GLY A 219 -11.01 16.41 -7.61
N ARG A 220 -10.51 15.18 -7.88
CA ARG A 220 -11.35 14.07 -8.33
C ARG A 220 -12.21 13.52 -7.21
N THR A 221 -13.34 12.90 -7.59
CA THR A 221 -14.26 12.20 -6.70
C THR A 221 -14.72 10.89 -7.32
N GLY A 222 -15.26 9.99 -6.49
CA GLY A 222 -15.77 8.69 -6.94
C GLY A 222 -14.80 7.55 -6.74
N VAL A 223 -14.93 6.48 -7.52
CA VAL A 223 -14.14 5.25 -7.38
C VAL A 223 -13.12 5.17 -8.50
N TYR A 224 -11.90 4.79 -8.15
CA TYR A 224 -10.79 4.54 -9.08
C TYR A 224 -10.03 3.29 -8.73
N HIS A 225 -9.56 2.59 -9.75
CA HIS A 225 -8.61 1.50 -9.61
C HIS A 225 -7.19 2.02 -9.84
N LEU A 226 -6.33 1.91 -8.84
CA LEU A 226 -4.90 2.22 -8.91
C LEU A 226 -4.09 0.96 -8.66
N ALA A 227 -3.71 0.28 -9.70
CA ALA A 227 -2.97 -0.98 -9.64
C ALA A 227 -1.80 -0.99 -10.62
N GLY A 228 -0.92 -2.00 -10.51
CA GLY A 228 0.20 -2.17 -11.42
C GLY A 228 -0.26 -2.46 -12.85
N ARG A 229 0.66 -2.30 -13.79
CA ARG A 229 0.40 -2.39 -15.23
C ARG A 229 0.07 -3.82 -15.68
N GLU A 230 0.80 -4.82 -15.15
CA GLU A 230 0.70 -6.20 -15.61
C GLU A 230 -0.11 -7.06 -14.67
N ILE A 231 -0.95 -7.93 -15.24
CA ILE A 231 -1.67 -8.98 -14.51
C ILE A 231 -0.86 -10.28 -14.61
N VAL A 232 -0.30 -10.72 -13.47
CA VAL A 232 0.54 -11.90 -13.38
C VAL A 232 0.15 -12.78 -12.21
N SER A 233 0.55 -14.06 -12.20
CA SER A 233 0.43 -14.88 -11.00
C SER A 233 1.45 -14.46 -9.93
N ARG A 234 1.16 -14.74 -8.66
CA ARG A 234 2.13 -14.51 -7.58
C ARG A 234 3.46 -15.21 -7.83
N TYR A 235 3.41 -16.43 -8.38
CA TYR A 235 4.60 -17.18 -8.72
C TYR A 235 5.42 -16.51 -9.83
N ALA A 236 4.77 -16.08 -10.91
CA ALA A 236 5.44 -15.34 -11.98
C ALA A 236 6.09 -14.04 -11.47
N PHE A 237 5.37 -13.30 -10.62
CA PHE A 237 5.90 -12.10 -9.97
C PHE A 237 7.11 -12.42 -9.09
N ALA A 238 7.07 -13.50 -8.29
CA ALA A 238 8.20 -13.94 -7.49
C ALA A 238 9.44 -14.26 -8.32
N LEU A 239 9.27 -14.90 -9.48
CA LEU A 239 10.37 -15.18 -10.41
C LEU A 239 10.97 -13.89 -11.00
N SER A 240 10.14 -12.87 -11.29
CA SER A 240 10.62 -11.54 -11.74
C SER A 240 11.44 -10.86 -10.64
N VAL A 241 10.98 -10.94 -9.38
CA VAL A 241 11.74 -10.43 -8.23
C VAL A 241 13.09 -11.14 -8.10
N ALA A 242 13.12 -12.46 -8.14
CA ALA A 242 14.39 -13.22 -8.04
C ALA A 242 15.37 -12.79 -9.13
N ARG A 243 14.92 -12.74 -10.39
CA ARG A 243 15.77 -12.28 -11.52
C ARG A 243 16.27 -10.85 -11.35
N ALA A 244 15.40 -9.91 -10.98
CA ALA A 244 15.75 -8.50 -10.83
C ALA A 244 16.80 -8.26 -9.73
N PHE A 245 16.84 -9.13 -8.72
CA PHE A 245 17.78 -9.05 -7.61
C PHE A 245 18.92 -10.05 -7.68
N GLY A 246 19.03 -10.87 -8.75
CA GLY A 246 20.13 -11.78 -8.98
C GLY A 246 20.12 -13.04 -8.12
N TYR A 247 18.94 -13.44 -7.61
CA TYR A 247 18.77 -14.69 -6.88
C TYR A 247 18.43 -15.86 -7.83
N ASP A 248 18.76 -17.08 -7.41
CA ASP A 248 18.44 -18.30 -8.14
C ASP A 248 16.92 -18.58 -8.12
N PRO A 249 16.22 -18.54 -9.26
CA PRO A 249 14.79 -18.85 -9.33
C PRO A 249 14.45 -20.28 -8.91
N ALA A 250 15.40 -21.23 -8.92
CA ALA A 250 15.20 -22.62 -8.48
C ALA A 250 14.89 -22.73 -6.97
N LEU A 251 15.12 -21.66 -6.19
CA LEU A 251 14.68 -21.58 -4.80
C LEU A 251 13.18 -21.36 -4.66
N ILE A 252 12.47 -21.00 -5.74
CA ILE A 252 11.04 -20.71 -5.73
C ILE A 252 10.29 -21.83 -6.45
N SER A 253 9.37 -22.49 -5.77
CA SER A 253 8.53 -23.53 -6.35
C SER A 253 7.05 -23.13 -6.33
N PRO A 254 6.26 -23.54 -7.37
CA PRO A 254 4.83 -23.24 -7.41
C PRO A 254 4.06 -24.11 -6.42
N ILE A 255 2.94 -23.55 -5.91
CA ILE A 255 1.96 -24.26 -5.08
C ILE A 255 0.57 -23.76 -5.42
N LYS A 256 -0.45 -24.57 -5.23
CA LYS A 256 -1.85 -24.12 -5.35
C LYS A 256 -2.35 -23.51 -4.03
N THR A 257 -3.20 -22.51 -4.13
CA THR A 257 -3.81 -21.82 -2.96
C THR A 257 -4.43 -22.81 -1.97
N ALA A 258 -5.11 -23.83 -2.45
CA ALA A 258 -5.73 -24.84 -1.60
C ALA A 258 -4.73 -25.59 -0.69
N ALA A 259 -3.48 -25.70 -1.10
CA ALA A 259 -2.42 -26.38 -0.33
C ALA A 259 -1.79 -25.49 0.77
N LEU A 260 -2.01 -24.16 0.76
CA LEU A 260 -1.46 -23.26 1.78
C LEU A 260 -2.23 -23.24 3.10
N ARG A 261 -3.46 -23.75 3.13
CA ARG A 261 -4.32 -23.76 4.33
C ARG A 261 -4.42 -22.39 5.03
N GLN A 262 -4.55 -21.31 4.24
CA GLN A 262 -4.68 -19.95 4.77
C GLN A 262 -6.05 -19.78 5.46
N SER A 263 -6.12 -19.00 6.54
CA SER A 263 -7.35 -18.77 7.31
C SER A 263 -8.42 -18.07 6.49
N ALA A 264 -8.02 -17.10 5.66
CA ALA A 264 -8.92 -16.33 4.81
C ALA A 264 -8.97 -16.89 3.38
N LEU A 265 -10.15 -16.91 2.79
CA LEU A 265 -10.31 -17.17 1.36
C LEU A 265 -9.77 -15.99 0.54
N ARG A 266 -9.07 -16.30 -0.54
CA ARG A 266 -8.48 -15.29 -1.44
C ARG A 266 -9.09 -15.40 -2.83
N PRO A 267 -9.38 -14.24 -3.49
CA PRO A 267 -9.79 -14.25 -4.89
C PRO A 267 -8.63 -14.75 -5.77
N LEU A 268 -8.94 -15.67 -6.70
CA LEU A 268 -7.91 -16.27 -7.54
C LEU A 268 -7.56 -15.40 -8.76
N ARG A 269 -8.54 -14.72 -9.36
CA ARG A 269 -8.35 -13.86 -10.53
C ARG A 269 -8.96 -12.49 -10.25
N SER A 270 -8.19 -11.63 -9.60
CA SER A 270 -8.66 -10.40 -9.00
C SER A 270 -8.09 -9.13 -9.66
N GLY A 271 -7.45 -9.23 -10.83
CA GLY A 271 -6.89 -8.08 -11.52
C GLY A 271 -7.87 -6.90 -11.63
N LEU A 272 -7.34 -5.68 -11.55
CA LEU A 272 -8.09 -4.42 -11.64
C LEU A 272 -7.83 -3.73 -12.98
N VAL A 273 -8.89 -3.28 -13.65
CA VAL A 273 -8.80 -2.42 -14.85
C VAL A 273 -8.49 -0.99 -14.39
N THR A 274 -7.43 -0.39 -14.92
CA THR A 274 -6.93 0.95 -14.52
C THR A 274 -7.25 2.04 -15.53
N LEU A 275 -7.98 1.73 -16.60
CA LEU A 275 -8.22 2.62 -17.74
C LEU A 275 -8.80 3.98 -17.32
N LYS A 276 -9.72 4.01 -16.38
CA LYS A 276 -10.28 5.26 -15.86
C LYS A 276 -9.22 6.15 -15.23
N ALA A 277 -8.34 5.58 -14.41
CA ALA A 277 -7.24 6.31 -13.79
C ALA A 277 -6.20 6.77 -14.83
N GLU A 278 -5.93 5.96 -15.84
CA GLU A 278 -5.02 6.32 -16.94
C GLU A 278 -5.54 7.54 -17.70
N VAL A 279 -6.81 7.54 -18.07
CA VAL A 279 -7.43 8.63 -18.86
C VAL A 279 -7.63 9.89 -18.03
N GLU A 280 -8.17 9.77 -16.81
CA GLU A 280 -8.58 10.93 -16.02
C GLU A 280 -7.48 11.54 -15.15
N LEU A 281 -6.50 10.73 -14.73
CA LEU A 281 -5.41 11.16 -13.84
C LEU A 281 -4.06 11.23 -14.55
N GLY A 282 -3.95 10.66 -15.75
CA GLY A 282 -2.65 10.40 -16.38
C GLY A 282 -1.83 9.36 -15.61
N TYR A 283 -2.51 8.42 -14.93
CA TYR A 283 -1.87 7.34 -14.17
C TYR A 283 -1.14 6.40 -15.12
N LYS A 284 0.17 6.29 -14.96
CA LYS A 284 1.04 5.44 -15.81
C LYS A 284 1.97 4.65 -14.90
N PRO A 285 1.50 3.53 -14.32
CA PRO A 285 2.34 2.73 -13.45
C PRO A 285 3.50 2.11 -14.23
N LEU A 286 4.64 2.01 -13.57
CA LEU A 286 5.82 1.35 -14.09
C LEU A 286 5.52 -0.13 -14.37
N SER A 287 6.25 -0.71 -15.32
CA SER A 287 6.29 -2.17 -15.47
C SER A 287 6.89 -2.83 -14.23
N ILE A 288 6.67 -4.14 -14.08
CA ILE A 288 7.27 -4.90 -12.98
C ILE A 288 8.80 -4.73 -12.98
N ASP A 289 9.44 -4.86 -14.13
CA ASP A 289 10.90 -4.77 -14.22
C ASP A 289 11.42 -3.36 -13.89
N GLU A 290 10.77 -2.31 -14.39
CA GLU A 290 11.12 -0.92 -14.08
C GLU A 290 10.97 -0.63 -12.58
N SER A 291 9.85 -1.01 -11.98
CA SER A 291 9.57 -0.77 -10.57
C SER A 291 10.51 -1.56 -9.64
N LEU A 292 10.89 -2.80 -10.01
CA LEU A 292 11.88 -3.58 -9.27
C LEU A 292 13.28 -2.97 -9.38
N ALA A 293 13.64 -2.37 -10.52
CA ALA A 293 14.89 -1.65 -10.65
C ALA A 293 14.93 -0.40 -9.75
N VAL A 294 13.82 0.35 -9.68
CA VAL A 294 13.68 1.48 -8.74
C VAL A 294 13.79 1.01 -7.29
N LEU A 295 13.07 -0.05 -6.92
CA LEU A 295 13.11 -0.62 -5.57
C LEU A 295 14.52 -1.06 -5.18
N ARG A 296 15.26 -1.73 -6.06
CA ARG A 296 16.65 -2.13 -5.82
C ARG A 296 17.54 -0.93 -5.52
N ASN A 297 17.37 0.17 -6.26
CA ASN A 297 18.11 1.41 -6.00
C ASN A 297 17.73 2.04 -4.65
N GLN A 298 16.44 2.01 -4.25
CA GLN A 298 16.00 2.52 -2.95
C GLN A 298 16.62 1.72 -1.80
N LEU A 299 16.62 0.40 -1.88
CA LEU A 299 17.23 -0.49 -0.89
C LEU A 299 18.74 -0.28 -0.78
N SER A 300 19.44 -0.13 -1.92
CA SER A 300 20.88 0.15 -1.95
C SER A 300 21.24 1.48 -1.28
N ARG A 301 20.45 2.53 -1.52
CA ARG A 301 20.64 3.84 -0.88
C ARG A 301 20.40 3.78 0.62
N ASN A 302 19.39 3.03 1.05
CA ASN A 302 19.08 2.87 2.47
C ASN A 302 20.19 2.14 3.22
N ALA A 303 20.71 1.04 2.69
CA ALA A 303 21.82 0.30 3.27
C ALA A 303 23.07 1.18 3.46
N ARG A 304 23.41 1.99 2.45
CA ARG A 304 24.54 2.94 2.55
C ARG A 304 24.34 4.00 3.64
N ARG A 305 23.13 4.49 3.84
CA ARG A 305 22.80 5.48 4.88
C ARG A 305 22.83 4.90 6.29
N ALA A 306 22.48 3.63 6.43
CA ALA A 306 22.51 2.91 7.70
C ALA A 306 23.94 2.50 8.13
N GLY A 307 24.95 2.69 7.28
CA GLY A 307 26.34 2.25 7.55
C GLY A 307 26.48 0.73 7.51
N ASP A 308 25.49 0.01 7.00
CA ASP A 308 25.49 -1.43 6.90
C ASP A 308 26.49 -1.88 5.84
N SER A 309 27.56 -2.53 6.28
CA SER A 309 28.54 -3.20 5.41
C SER A 309 27.99 -4.50 4.78
N HIS A 310 26.74 -4.85 5.05
CA HIS A 310 26.10 -6.01 4.44
C HIS A 310 25.78 -5.71 2.97
N PRO A 311 26.14 -6.61 2.06
CA PRO A 311 25.79 -6.44 0.65
C PRO A 311 24.28 -6.29 0.52
N VAL A 312 23.85 -5.31 -0.29
CA VAL A 312 22.45 -5.15 -0.67
C VAL A 312 21.96 -6.46 -1.27
N PRO A 313 20.80 -6.99 -0.89
CA PRO A 313 20.28 -8.22 -1.45
C PRO A 313 20.44 -8.24 -2.97
N GLY A 314 21.09 -9.30 -3.52
CA GLY A 314 21.33 -9.45 -4.96
C GLY A 314 22.60 -8.77 -5.52
N GLN A 315 23.47 -8.19 -4.73
CA GLN A 315 24.82 -7.86 -5.20
C GLN A 315 25.75 -9.04 -4.91
N PRO A 316 26.50 -9.58 -5.94
CA PRO A 316 27.51 -10.60 -5.68
C PRO A 316 28.53 -10.03 -4.70
N ALA A 317 28.83 -10.78 -3.63
CA ALA A 317 29.88 -10.44 -2.68
C ALA A 317 31.16 -10.13 -3.47
N ALA A 318 31.78 -8.97 -3.25
CA ALA A 318 33.05 -8.65 -3.85
C ALA A 318 34.04 -9.75 -3.48
N ARG A 319 34.46 -10.55 -4.47
CA ARG A 319 35.48 -11.56 -4.28
C ARG A 319 36.73 -10.85 -3.79
N HIS A 320 37.07 -11.02 -2.53
CA HIS A 320 38.39 -10.65 -2.04
C HIS A 320 39.43 -11.35 -2.92
N ALA A 321 40.05 -10.58 -3.81
CA ALA A 321 41.24 -11.03 -4.52
C ALA A 321 42.29 -11.30 -3.46
N GLY A 322 42.49 -12.59 -3.16
CA GLY A 322 43.54 -13.04 -2.29
C GLY A 322 44.87 -12.52 -2.83
N LYS A 323 45.53 -11.67 -2.05
CA LYS A 323 46.95 -11.36 -2.29
C LYS A 323 47.73 -12.65 -2.14
N GLY A 324 48.14 -13.20 -3.28
CA GLY A 324 49.14 -14.24 -3.30
C GLY A 324 50.42 -13.72 -2.71
N THR A 325 50.78 -14.21 -1.54
CA THR A 325 52.15 -14.11 -1.02
C THR A 325 52.99 -15.10 -1.82
N LYS A 326 53.86 -14.54 -2.65
CA LYS A 326 55.05 -15.26 -3.12
C LYS A 326 56.00 -15.43 -1.95
N ASN A 327 56.37 -16.63 -1.67
CA ASN A 327 57.72 -17.07 -1.27
C ASN A 327 58.00 -18.39 -1.90
#